data_e2b6f1c66a9dcf1f809745b55ac60a37
#
_entry.id   e2b6f1c66a9dcf1f809745b55ac60a37
#
_cell.length_a   1.000
_cell.length_b   1.000
_cell.length_c   1.000
_cell.angle_alpha   90.00
_cell.angle_beta   90.00
_cell.angle_gamma   90.00
#
_symmetry.space_group_name_H-M   'P 1'
#
loop_
_entity.id
_entity.type
_entity.pdbx_description
1 polymer ?
#
loop_
_entity_poly.entity_id
_entity_poly.type
_entity_poly.pdbx_seq_one_letter_code
_entity_poly.pdbx_strand_id
1 'polypeptide(L)'
;MKKADNIFYLMQLAGGTFPSGGFSQSWGLETYVSEGKICDSSTFGDFLEVYLEYTVGSCEGPLICEAYRLAGAGDLTALKELEMLSCAVKVTGESRESALRMGKALLRIAADMTEDQLIKDLNDIYGRRGISYPVIYGAVCGRLDTGLDGAVRAY
;
A
#
# COMPACT_ATOMS: atom_id res chain seq x y z
N MET A 1 -1.71 14.58 18.98
CA MET A 1 -1.68 13.12 19.23
C MET A 1 -0.25 12.76 19.65
N LYS A 2 -0.04 11.91 20.65
CA LYS A 2 1.31 11.61 21.17
C LYS A 2 1.97 10.55 20.23
N LYS A 3 3.30 10.66 20.07
CA LYS A 3 4.12 9.77 19.22
C LYS A 3 3.92 8.25 19.50
N ALA A 4 3.45 7.89 20.71
CA ALA A 4 3.13 6.52 21.10
C ALA A 4 1.84 5.99 20.42
N ASP A 5 0.89 6.87 20.10
CA ASP A 5 -0.38 6.44 19.51
C ASP A 5 -0.21 6.06 18.02
N ASN A 6 0.82 6.60 17.36
CA ASN A 6 1.03 6.42 15.93
C ASN A 6 1.56 5.01 15.57
N ILE A 7 2.24 4.32 16.49
CA ILE A 7 2.69 2.95 16.27
C ILE A 7 1.52 1.96 16.23
N PHE A 8 0.44 2.22 16.98
CA PHE A 8 -0.74 1.36 16.96
C PHE A 8 -1.44 1.39 15.61
N TYR A 9 -1.44 2.53 14.92
CA TYR A 9 -1.94 2.60 13.54
C TYR A 9 -1.11 1.76 12.59
N LEU A 10 0.22 1.80 12.69
CA LEU A 10 1.10 0.94 11.88
C LEU A 10 0.86 -0.54 12.16
N MET A 11 0.77 -0.93 13.44
CA MET A 11 0.46 -2.31 13.80
C MET A 11 -0.90 -2.77 13.26
N GLN A 12 -1.88 -1.87 13.23
CA GLN A 12 -3.20 -2.16 12.70
C GLN A 12 -3.18 -2.29 11.17
N LEU A 13 -2.52 -1.36 10.47
CA LEU A 13 -2.41 -1.34 9.00
C LEU A 13 -1.57 -2.51 8.47
N ALA A 14 -0.49 -2.89 9.18
CA ALA A 14 0.38 -4.02 8.83
C ALA A 14 -0.17 -5.38 9.28
N GLY A 15 -1.22 -5.40 10.11
CA GLY A 15 -1.78 -6.63 10.64
C GLY A 15 -2.44 -7.48 9.55
N GLY A 16 -2.13 -8.77 9.49
CA GLY A 16 -2.74 -9.72 8.55
C GLY A 16 -4.27 -9.84 8.66
N THR A 17 -4.86 -9.32 9.73
CA THR A 17 -6.32 -9.24 9.93
C THR A 17 -6.93 -7.95 9.41
N PHE A 18 -6.12 -6.98 8.94
CA PHE A 18 -6.64 -5.74 8.38
C PHE A 18 -7.43 -6.05 7.09
N PRO A 19 -8.68 -5.60 6.96
CA PRO A 19 -9.57 -6.04 5.90
C PRO A 19 -9.31 -5.32 4.55
N SER A 20 -8.04 -5.26 4.14
CA SER A 20 -7.63 -4.74 2.83
C SER A 20 -7.93 -5.69 1.68
N GLY A 21 -8.22 -6.98 1.97
CA GLY A 21 -8.36 -8.01 0.95
C GLY A 21 -7.02 -8.55 0.42
N GLY A 22 -5.89 -8.21 1.06
CA GLY A 22 -4.55 -8.70 0.69
C GLY A 22 -4.28 -10.14 1.13
N PHE A 23 -5.01 -10.65 2.11
CA PHE A 23 -4.78 -11.98 2.70
C PHE A 23 -4.79 -13.13 1.68
N SER A 24 -5.60 -13.04 0.63
CA SER A 24 -5.69 -14.06 -0.43
C SER A 24 -4.75 -13.80 -1.61
N GLN A 25 -3.85 -12.83 -1.53
CA GLN A 25 -2.94 -12.47 -2.61
C GLN A 25 -1.58 -13.12 -2.37
N SER A 26 -1.21 -14.09 -3.20
CA SER A 26 0.08 -14.79 -3.10
C SER A 26 1.19 -14.17 -3.96
N TRP A 27 0.86 -13.18 -4.81
CA TRP A 27 1.80 -12.50 -5.71
C TRP A 27 2.62 -13.46 -6.60
N GLY A 28 1.99 -14.57 -6.99
CA GLY A 28 2.61 -15.62 -7.80
C GLY A 28 3.27 -16.75 -6.98
N LEU A 29 3.40 -16.63 -5.66
CA LEU A 29 4.03 -17.64 -4.80
C LEU A 29 3.40 -19.03 -4.99
N GLU A 30 2.06 -19.12 -4.97
CA GLU A 30 1.36 -20.40 -5.17
C GLU A 30 1.69 -21.07 -6.50
N THR A 31 1.85 -20.29 -7.58
CA THR A 31 2.25 -20.81 -8.87
C THR A 31 3.65 -21.38 -8.83
N TYR A 32 4.62 -20.65 -8.25
CA TYR A 32 6.00 -21.13 -8.12
C TYR A 32 6.10 -22.38 -7.24
N VAL A 33 5.30 -22.49 -6.18
CA VAL A 33 5.21 -23.67 -5.35
C VAL A 33 4.61 -24.84 -6.13
N SER A 34 3.53 -24.63 -6.87
CA SER A 34 2.87 -25.68 -7.66
C SER A 34 3.74 -26.20 -8.81
N GLU A 35 4.60 -25.34 -9.36
CA GLU A 35 5.58 -25.70 -10.39
C GLU A 35 6.88 -26.33 -9.83
N GLY A 36 6.97 -26.46 -8.49
CA GLY A 36 8.15 -27.03 -7.82
C GLY A 36 9.38 -26.11 -7.85
N LYS A 37 9.24 -24.84 -8.22
CA LYS A 37 10.31 -23.85 -8.21
C LYS A 37 10.65 -23.35 -6.81
N ILE A 38 9.66 -23.34 -5.94
CA ILE A 38 9.81 -23.08 -4.50
C ILE A 38 9.44 -24.36 -3.77
N CYS A 39 10.43 -25.02 -3.19
CA CYS A 39 10.27 -26.31 -2.54
C CYS A 39 10.92 -26.39 -1.14
N ASP A 40 11.67 -25.37 -0.74
CA ASP A 40 12.36 -25.29 0.55
C ASP A 40 12.58 -23.83 1.00
N SER A 41 13.19 -23.66 2.17
CA SER A 41 13.46 -22.34 2.75
C SER A 41 14.46 -21.51 1.95
N SER A 42 15.41 -22.15 1.22
CA SER A 42 16.38 -21.45 0.40
C SER A 42 15.71 -20.83 -0.83
N THR A 43 14.99 -21.63 -1.59
CA THR A 43 14.24 -21.18 -2.78
C THR A 43 13.15 -20.19 -2.46
N PHE A 44 12.54 -20.29 -1.26
CA PHE A 44 11.62 -19.26 -0.75
C PHE A 44 12.36 -17.97 -0.40
N GLY A 45 13.55 -18.06 0.19
CA GLY A 45 14.40 -16.89 0.48
C GLY A 45 14.76 -16.12 -0.79
N ASP A 46 15.20 -16.82 -1.84
CA ASP A 46 15.52 -16.23 -3.15
C ASP A 46 14.30 -15.50 -3.76
N PHE A 47 13.11 -16.11 -3.66
CA PHE A 47 11.87 -15.47 -4.12
C PHE A 47 11.58 -14.17 -3.34
N LEU A 48 11.71 -14.20 -2.02
CA LEU A 48 11.47 -13.03 -1.17
C LEU A 48 12.48 -11.92 -1.44
N GLU A 49 13.76 -12.24 -1.61
CA GLU A 49 14.79 -11.26 -1.94
C GLU A 49 14.46 -10.50 -3.22
N VAL A 50 14.15 -11.22 -4.29
CA VAL A 50 13.74 -10.64 -5.57
C VAL A 50 12.47 -9.80 -5.43
N TYR A 51 11.47 -10.30 -4.72
CA TYR A 51 10.21 -9.58 -4.51
C TYR A 51 10.43 -8.28 -3.72
N LEU A 52 11.19 -8.34 -2.63
CA LEU A 52 11.47 -7.17 -1.80
C LEU A 52 12.35 -6.15 -2.52
N GLU A 53 13.36 -6.57 -3.28
CA GLU A 53 14.24 -5.65 -4.00
C GLU A 53 13.54 -4.97 -5.17
N TYR A 54 12.89 -5.75 -6.03
CA TYR A 54 12.38 -5.23 -7.30
C TYR A 54 10.92 -4.77 -7.22
N THR A 55 10.07 -5.41 -6.46
CA THR A 55 8.66 -4.98 -6.35
C THR A 55 8.50 -3.93 -5.27
N VAL A 56 8.93 -4.24 -4.05
CA VAL A 56 8.74 -3.32 -2.93
C VAL A 56 9.76 -2.18 -2.98
N GLY A 57 11.04 -2.49 -3.01
CA GLY A 57 12.12 -1.50 -2.92
C GLY A 57 12.17 -0.54 -4.11
N SER A 58 12.07 -1.07 -5.33
CA SER A 58 12.25 -0.26 -6.54
C SER A 58 10.96 0.34 -7.09
N CYS A 59 9.78 -0.15 -6.69
CA CYS A 59 8.50 0.32 -7.23
C CYS A 59 7.58 0.85 -6.13
N GLU A 60 7.15 0.02 -5.20
CA GLU A 60 6.10 0.40 -4.25
C GLU A 60 6.62 1.32 -3.13
N GLY A 61 7.82 1.07 -2.63
CA GLY A 61 8.45 1.90 -1.60
C GLY A 61 8.58 3.38 -1.99
N PRO A 62 9.13 3.71 -3.17
CA PRO A 62 9.14 5.08 -3.67
C PRO A 62 7.75 5.73 -3.75
N LEU A 63 6.73 4.98 -4.20
CA LEU A 63 5.35 5.46 -4.25
C LEU A 63 4.80 5.76 -2.85
N ILE A 64 5.09 4.91 -1.87
CA ILE A 64 4.70 5.11 -0.47
C ILE A 64 5.37 6.36 0.10
N CYS A 65 6.68 6.49 -0.10
CA CYS A 65 7.45 7.63 0.39
C CYS A 65 6.91 8.95 -0.15
N GLU A 66 6.63 9.00 -1.45
CA GLU A 66 6.12 10.22 -2.06
C GLU A 66 4.67 10.50 -1.64
N ALA A 67 3.80 9.49 -1.62
CA ALA A 67 2.43 9.64 -1.13
C ALA A 67 2.38 10.14 0.32
N TYR A 68 3.28 9.64 1.19
CA TYR A 68 3.42 10.10 2.56
C TYR A 68 3.72 11.60 2.64
N ARG A 69 4.70 12.07 1.84
CA ARG A 69 5.11 13.48 1.82
C ARG A 69 4.02 14.38 1.27
N LEU A 70 3.43 14.00 0.14
CA LEU A 70 2.38 14.77 -0.53
C LEU A 70 1.12 14.88 0.35
N ALA A 71 0.74 13.79 1.00
CA ALA A 71 -0.38 13.80 1.94
C ALA A 71 -0.07 14.66 3.16
N GLY A 72 1.13 14.58 3.72
CA GLY A 72 1.57 15.46 4.81
C GLY A 72 1.52 16.93 4.44
N ALA A 73 1.80 17.27 3.17
CA ALA A 73 1.68 18.63 2.63
C ALA A 73 0.24 19.02 2.24
N GLY A 74 -0.70 18.08 2.19
CA GLY A 74 -2.07 18.30 1.75
C GLY A 74 -2.22 18.47 0.22
N ASP A 75 -1.24 18.04 -0.58
CA ASP A 75 -1.22 18.20 -2.03
C ASP A 75 -2.03 17.11 -2.75
N LEU A 76 -3.34 17.34 -2.84
CA LEU A 76 -4.26 16.46 -3.55
C LEU A 76 -3.96 16.35 -5.05
N THR A 77 -3.45 17.42 -5.67
CA THR A 77 -3.17 17.41 -7.11
C THR A 77 -2.00 16.49 -7.43
N ALA A 78 -0.89 16.62 -6.71
CA ALA A 78 0.26 15.75 -6.88
C ALA A 78 -0.04 14.29 -6.49
N LEU A 79 -0.91 14.05 -5.50
CA LEU A 79 -1.38 12.69 -5.20
C LEU A 79 -2.14 12.03 -6.36
N LYS A 80 -2.93 12.79 -7.12
CA LYS A 80 -3.60 12.28 -8.33
C LYS A 80 -2.61 11.92 -9.43
N GLU A 81 -1.58 12.73 -9.62
CA GLU A 81 -0.51 12.47 -10.58
C GLU A 81 0.29 11.20 -10.18
N LEU A 82 0.59 11.07 -8.88
CA LEU A 82 1.25 9.90 -8.33
C LEU A 82 0.41 8.62 -8.52
N GLU A 83 -0.91 8.70 -8.36
CA GLU A 83 -1.81 7.58 -8.63
C GLU A 83 -1.78 7.16 -10.11
N MET A 84 -1.77 8.12 -11.03
CA MET A 84 -1.64 7.81 -12.46
C MET A 84 -0.31 7.10 -12.75
N LEU A 85 0.78 7.58 -12.16
CA LEU A 85 2.10 6.93 -12.26
C LEU A 85 2.07 5.51 -11.69
N SER A 86 1.51 5.34 -10.49
CA SER A 86 1.38 4.03 -9.84
C SER A 86 0.63 3.01 -10.70
N CYS A 87 -0.44 3.43 -11.36
CA CYS A 87 -1.17 2.59 -12.29
C CYS A 87 -0.36 2.24 -13.56
N ALA A 88 0.45 3.19 -14.05
CA ALA A 88 1.25 3.00 -15.25
C ALA A 88 2.43 2.04 -15.06
N VAL A 89 3.09 2.06 -13.89
CA VAL A 89 4.25 1.19 -13.60
C VAL A 89 3.85 -0.25 -13.28
N LYS A 90 2.60 -0.52 -12.94
CA LYS A 90 2.10 -1.89 -12.75
C LYS A 90 1.74 -2.51 -14.11
N VAL A 91 2.69 -3.27 -14.65
CA VAL A 91 2.62 -3.82 -16.02
C VAL A 91 1.47 -4.82 -16.20
N THR A 92 1.26 -5.73 -15.23
CA THR A 92 0.21 -6.75 -15.34
C THR A 92 -1.15 -6.21 -14.91
N GLY A 93 -2.19 -6.57 -15.65
CA GLY A 93 -3.59 -6.20 -15.33
C GLY A 93 -4.00 -6.69 -13.95
N GLU A 94 -3.65 -7.93 -13.62
CA GLU A 94 -3.98 -8.58 -12.33
C GLU A 94 -3.36 -7.86 -11.13
N SER A 95 -2.06 -7.52 -11.19
CA SER A 95 -1.41 -6.77 -10.12
C SER A 95 -2.03 -5.39 -9.94
N ARG A 96 -2.38 -4.72 -11.05
CA ARG A 96 -3.04 -3.42 -11.01
C ARG A 96 -4.43 -3.49 -10.39
N GLU A 97 -5.25 -4.45 -10.83
CA GLU A 97 -6.59 -4.64 -10.27
C GLU A 97 -6.56 -5.02 -8.79
N SER A 98 -5.63 -5.88 -8.39
CA SER A 98 -5.44 -6.24 -6.99
C SER A 98 -5.06 -5.02 -6.14
N ALA A 99 -4.09 -4.23 -6.59
CA ALA A 99 -3.69 -3.01 -5.90
C ALA A 99 -4.84 -2.00 -5.78
N LEU A 100 -5.66 -1.83 -6.82
CA LEU A 100 -6.82 -0.94 -6.80
C LEU A 100 -7.91 -1.44 -5.84
N ARG A 101 -8.17 -2.76 -5.79
CA ARG A 101 -9.14 -3.35 -4.86
C ARG A 101 -8.71 -3.18 -3.41
N MET A 102 -7.46 -3.51 -3.11
CA MET A 102 -6.90 -3.36 -1.76
C MET A 102 -6.89 -1.90 -1.32
N GLY A 103 -6.46 -1.01 -2.19
CA GLY A 103 -6.44 0.42 -1.92
C GLY A 103 -7.84 1.01 -1.72
N LYS A 104 -8.83 0.54 -2.49
CA LYS A 104 -10.24 0.93 -2.28
C LYS A 104 -10.75 0.51 -0.90
N ALA A 105 -10.41 -0.69 -0.44
CA ALA A 105 -10.81 -1.17 0.89
C ALA A 105 -10.17 -0.31 2.00
N LEU A 106 -8.86 -0.04 1.90
CA LEU A 106 -8.17 0.83 2.85
C LEU A 106 -8.74 2.25 2.86
N LEU A 107 -8.95 2.84 1.68
CA LEU A 107 -9.49 4.19 1.54
C LEU A 107 -10.86 4.34 2.21
N ARG A 108 -11.76 3.38 2.00
CA ARG A 108 -13.09 3.37 2.63
C ARG A 108 -12.98 3.33 4.15
N ILE A 109 -12.16 2.42 4.68
CA ILE A 109 -11.95 2.29 6.12
C ILE A 109 -11.36 3.60 6.69
N ALA A 110 -10.33 4.14 6.04
CA ALA A 110 -9.71 5.38 6.47
C ALA A 110 -10.70 6.57 6.45
N ALA A 111 -11.54 6.68 5.43
CA ALA A 111 -12.55 7.74 5.33
C ALA A 111 -13.64 7.62 6.40
N ASP A 112 -14.01 6.38 6.79
CA ASP A 112 -14.99 6.14 7.85
C ASP A 112 -14.41 6.38 9.25
N MET A 113 -13.11 6.19 9.44
CA MET A 113 -12.42 6.29 10.73
C MET A 113 -11.82 7.67 11.04
N THR A 114 -11.70 8.55 10.05
CA THR A 114 -11.03 9.85 10.21
C THR A 114 -11.88 11.01 9.73
N GLU A 115 -11.75 12.15 10.41
CA GLU A 115 -12.33 13.43 9.97
C GLU A 115 -11.41 14.20 9.01
N ASP A 116 -10.33 13.56 8.54
CA ASP A 116 -9.35 14.19 7.68
C ASP A 116 -9.92 14.53 6.29
N GLN A 117 -9.87 15.81 5.91
CA GLN A 117 -10.48 16.30 4.68
C GLN A 117 -9.79 15.73 3.44
N LEU A 118 -8.46 15.57 3.44
CA LEU A 118 -7.74 15.01 2.30
C LEU A 118 -8.16 13.56 2.01
N ILE A 119 -8.35 12.76 3.06
CA ILE A 119 -8.82 11.37 2.92
C ILE A 119 -10.26 11.33 2.40
N LYS A 120 -11.13 12.24 2.87
CA LYS A 120 -12.50 12.37 2.34
C LYS A 120 -12.51 12.77 0.87
N ASP A 121 -11.69 13.75 0.48
CA ASP A 121 -11.56 14.19 -0.92
C ASP A 121 -11.05 13.04 -1.83
N LEU A 122 -10.07 12.26 -1.36
CA LEU A 122 -9.62 11.07 -2.07
C LEU A 122 -10.74 10.02 -2.20
N ASN A 123 -11.57 9.85 -1.17
CA ASN A 123 -12.69 8.92 -1.21
C ASN A 123 -13.78 9.36 -2.20
N ASP A 124 -14.05 10.65 -2.30
CA ASP A 124 -14.99 11.19 -3.28
C ASP A 124 -14.54 10.93 -4.73
N ILE A 125 -13.22 11.02 -4.96
CA ILE A 125 -12.61 10.82 -6.29
C ILE A 125 -12.48 9.34 -6.63
N TYR A 126 -11.98 8.53 -5.70
CA TYR A 126 -11.50 7.16 -5.94
C TYR A 126 -12.37 6.06 -5.31
N GLY A 127 -13.32 6.39 -4.45
CA GLY A 127 -14.12 5.42 -3.70
C GLY A 127 -14.90 4.44 -4.58
N ARG A 128 -15.25 4.81 -5.82
CA ARG A 128 -15.90 3.91 -6.78
C ARG A 128 -14.91 3.08 -7.59
N ARG A 129 -13.88 3.72 -8.15
CA ARG A 129 -12.94 3.09 -9.10
C ARG A 129 -11.72 2.43 -8.46
N GLY A 130 -11.44 2.75 -7.20
CA GLY A 130 -10.24 2.31 -6.48
C GLY A 130 -9.08 3.28 -6.65
N ILE A 131 -8.10 3.12 -5.77
CA ILE A 131 -6.81 3.82 -5.74
C ILE A 131 -5.74 2.79 -5.44
N SER A 132 -4.55 2.93 -6.01
CA SER A 132 -3.44 2.00 -5.81
C SER A 132 -3.06 1.88 -4.33
N TYR A 133 -2.91 0.65 -3.83
CA TYR A 133 -2.67 0.40 -2.40
C TYR A 133 -1.43 1.14 -1.85
N PRO A 134 -0.24 1.12 -2.50
CA PRO A 134 0.91 1.86 -1.99
C PRO A 134 0.65 3.38 -1.88
N VAL A 135 -0.11 3.97 -2.80
CA VAL A 135 -0.43 5.40 -2.76
C VAL A 135 -1.34 5.74 -1.59
N ILE A 136 -2.44 5.02 -1.42
CA ILE A 136 -3.35 5.30 -0.30
C ILE A 136 -2.75 4.92 1.06
N TYR A 137 -1.95 3.85 1.12
CA TYR A 137 -1.23 3.47 2.32
C TYR A 137 -0.27 4.58 2.77
N GLY A 138 0.57 5.07 1.85
CA GLY A 138 1.46 6.19 2.12
C GLY A 138 0.71 7.45 2.54
N ALA A 139 -0.39 7.77 1.86
CA ALA A 139 -1.20 8.95 2.18
C ALA A 139 -1.84 8.85 3.58
N VAL A 140 -2.41 7.71 3.94
CA VAL A 140 -2.99 7.47 5.29
C VAL A 140 -1.91 7.58 6.36
N CYS A 141 -0.75 6.94 6.16
CA CYS A 141 0.39 7.03 7.07
C CYS A 141 0.88 8.48 7.24
N GLY A 142 0.92 9.27 6.16
CA GLY A 142 1.29 10.68 6.18
C GLY A 142 0.29 11.55 6.98
N ARG A 143 -1.00 11.29 6.82
CA ARG A 143 -2.06 12.02 7.58
C ARG A 143 -2.12 11.62 9.06
N LEU A 144 -1.75 10.39 9.37
CA LEU A 144 -1.65 9.89 10.74
C LEU A 144 -0.30 10.21 11.41
N ASP A 145 0.66 10.82 10.67
CA ASP A 145 2.01 11.15 11.14
C ASP A 145 2.72 9.94 11.81
N THR A 146 2.67 8.79 11.15
CA THR A 146 3.23 7.54 11.69
C THR A 146 4.76 7.47 11.66
N GLY A 147 5.39 8.43 11.02
CA GLY A 147 6.82 8.42 10.69
C GLY A 147 7.09 7.64 9.40
N LEU A 148 7.83 8.26 8.47
CA LEU A 148 8.10 7.69 7.14
C LEU A 148 8.84 6.35 7.21
N ASP A 149 9.88 6.25 8.02
CA ASP A 149 10.64 4.99 8.20
C ASP A 149 9.74 3.86 8.75
N GLY A 150 8.90 4.17 9.73
CA GLY A 150 7.91 3.23 10.27
C GLY A 150 6.90 2.78 9.23
N ALA A 151 6.38 3.70 8.42
CA ALA A 151 5.42 3.40 7.35
C ALA A 151 6.03 2.44 6.31
N VAL A 152 7.25 2.70 5.85
CA VAL A 152 7.92 1.85 4.85
C VAL A 152 8.27 0.46 5.41
N ARG A 153 8.73 0.37 6.66
CA ARG A 153 9.06 -0.92 7.28
C ARG A 153 7.84 -1.78 7.60
N ALA A 154 6.68 -1.15 7.79
CA ALA A 154 5.45 -1.84 8.14
C ALA A 154 4.63 -2.29 6.89
N TYR A 155 5.00 -1.78 5.71
CA TYR A 155 4.42 -2.20 4.44
C TYR A 155 4.94 -3.57 4.02
#